data_cb4a4e408abfb3bd011d3924cdb97832
#
_entry.id   cb4a4e408abfb3bd011d3924cdb97832
#
_cell.length_a   1.000
_cell.length_b   1.000
_cell.length_c   1.000
_cell.angle_alpha   90.00
_cell.angle_beta   90.00
_cell.angle_gamma   90.00
#
_symmetry.space_group_name_H-M   'P 1'
#
loop_
_entity.id
_entity.type
_entity.pdbx_description
1 polymer ?
#
loop_
_entity_poly.entity_id
_entity_poly.type
_entity_poly.pdbx_seq_one_letter_code
_entity_poly.pdbx_strand_id
1 'polypeptide(L)'
;MIFENGDRIVFSGDSVTDMGSTNPVGEGHREDPLGRGYVRVIENLLMSCYPERLIRVTNSGISGNTSKDLLARFDRDVISLNPDWISVCIGINDVWRQFDMPEMPEYHVYPDDYRKNMTEMIEKAKKCAKGVFVCTPYIMEPEKGDKMRKRMDEYTQICKELAEKYDCVLVDFQNMYDKFFAYRHSAVIAWDRIHPNQVGATLMAKEFLSKCGFDYNREI
;
A
#
# COMPACT_ATOMS: atom_id res chain seq x y z
N MET A 1 7.59 -18.99 1.70
CA MET A 1 7.64 -17.54 1.45
C MET A 1 8.08 -17.29 0.01
N ILE A 2 7.41 -16.39 -0.70
CA ILE A 2 7.66 -16.11 -2.14
C ILE A 2 8.96 -15.34 -2.41
N PHE A 3 9.45 -14.58 -1.43
CA PHE A 3 10.69 -13.81 -1.57
C PHE A 3 11.93 -14.70 -1.52
N GLU A 4 12.86 -14.44 -2.43
CA GLU A 4 14.15 -15.10 -2.50
C GLU A 4 15.24 -14.35 -1.71
N ASN A 5 16.40 -14.98 -1.55
CA ASN A 5 17.53 -14.33 -0.90
C ASN A 5 18.02 -13.12 -1.70
N GLY A 6 18.11 -11.97 -1.04
CA GLY A 6 18.56 -10.72 -1.62
C GLY A 6 17.50 -9.95 -2.41
N ASP A 7 16.25 -10.43 -2.47
CA ASP A 7 15.16 -9.72 -3.15
C ASP A 7 14.96 -8.31 -2.59
N ARG A 8 14.72 -7.35 -3.50
CA ARG A 8 14.33 -5.98 -3.17
C ARG A 8 12.85 -5.80 -3.36
N ILE A 9 12.17 -5.37 -2.30
CA ILE A 9 10.75 -5.03 -2.30
C ILE A 9 10.61 -3.51 -2.21
N VAL A 10 10.00 -2.88 -3.23
CA VAL A 10 9.71 -1.45 -3.22
C VAL A 10 8.23 -1.24 -2.92
N PHE A 11 7.93 -0.57 -1.81
CA PHE A 11 6.60 -0.15 -1.41
C PHE A 11 6.34 1.26 -1.91
N SER A 12 5.41 1.43 -2.83
CA SER A 12 5.04 2.73 -3.39
C SER A 12 3.63 3.11 -2.98
N GLY A 13 3.39 4.40 -2.75
CA GLY A 13 2.09 4.87 -2.30
C GLY A 13 2.07 6.32 -1.83
N ASP A 14 1.10 6.61 -0.98
CA ASP A 14 0.84 7.92 -0.38
C ASP A 14 1.30 8.00 1.10
N SER A 15 0.62 8.82 1.92
CA SER A 15 0.92 9.02 3.34
C SER A 15 0.82 7.75 4.17
N VAL A 16 -0.04 6.80 3.78
CA VAL A 16 -0.19 5.52 4.49
C VAL A 16 1.06 4.64 4.33
N THR A 17 1.72 4.73 3.18
CA THR A 17 2.99 4.06 2.93
C THR A 17 4.17 4.86 3.50
N ASP A 18 4.18 6.18 3.30
CA ASP A 18 5.20 7.11 3.80
C ASP A 18 5.36 7.03 5.33
N MET A 19 4.33 7.39 6.08
CA MET A 19 4.29 7.41 7.55
C MET A 19 5.56 7.98 8.19
N GLY A 20 6.13 9.04 7.58
CA GLY A 20 7.34 9.71 8.02
C GLY A 20 8.64 9.02 7.57
N SER A 21 8.62 8.35 6.45
CA SER A 21 9.82 7.79 5.82
C SER A 21 10.74 8.88 5.25
N THR A 22 11.95 8.51 4.90
CA THR A 22 12.83 9.40 4.14
C THR A 22 12.33 9.53 2.71
N ASN A 23 12.05 10.76 2.27
CA ASN A 23 11.53 11.04 0.94
C ASN A 23 12.64 11.43 -0.05
N PRO A 24 12.52 11.11 -1.35
CA PRO A 24 11.44 10.34 -1.96
C PRO A 24 11.57 8.83 -1.80
N VAL A 25 12.69 8.33 -1.27
CA VAL A 25 12.99 6.91 -1.10
C VAL A 25 13.72 6.69 0.22
N GLY A 26 13.17 5.82 1.07
CA GLY A 26 13.78 5.34 2.30
C GLY A 26 14.20 3.87 2.16
N GLU A 27 15.46 3.56 2.50
CA GLU A 27 15.95 2.18 2.56
C GLU A 27 16.11 1.72 4.00
N GLY A 28 15.70 0.50 4.30
CA GLY A 28 15.89 -0.12 5.61
C GLY A 28 17.37 -0.20 6.06
N HIS A 29 17.59 -0.67 7.28
CA HIS A 29 18.89 -0.91 7.94
C HIS A 29 19.63 0.29 8.53
N ARG A 30 19.20 1.53 8.36
CA ARG A 30 19.83 2.70 8.98
C ARG A 30 18.78 3.63 9.55
N GLU A 31 18.95 4.05 10.82
CA GLU A 31 18.06 4.96 11.55
C GLU A 31 16.57 4.64 11.30
N ASP A 32 15.67 5.53 10.95
CA ASP A 32 14.27 5.21 10.67
C ASP A 32 13.80 5.60 9.25
N PRO A 33 14.53 5.22 8.16
CA PRO A 33 14.22 5.69 6.81
C PRO A 33 12.91 5.12 6.25
N LEU A 34 12.39 4.03 6.81
CA LEU A 34 11.13 3.41 6.37
C LEU A 34 9.88 4.01 7.03
N GLY A 35 10.05 5.01 7.90
CA GLY A 35 8.95 5.58 8.67
C GLY A 35 8.42 4.61 9.73
N ARG A 36 7.20 4.89 10.23
CA ARG A 36 6.56 4.16 11.35
C ARG A 36 5.28 3.42 10.95
N GLY A 37 5.07 3.21 9.66
CA GLY A 37 3.89 2.54 9.11
C GLY A 37 4.06 1.03 8.95
N TYR A 38 3.16 0.46 8.15
CA TYR A 38 3.14 -0.99 7.89
C TYR A 38 4.42 -1.50 7.21
N VAL A 39 5.10 -0.67 6.41
CA VAL A 39 6.34 -1.03 5.73
C VAL A 39 7.44 -1.36 6.74
N ARG A 40 7.57 -0.53 7.81
CA ARG A 40 8.50 -0.81 8.92
C ARG A 40 8.15 -2.12 9.64
N VAL A 41 6.87 -2.38 9.89
CA VAL A 41 6.44 -3.62 10.56
C VAL A 41 6.79 -4.84 9.69
N ILE A 42 6.60 -4.75 8.36
CA ILE A 42 6.98 -5.81 7.42
C ILE A 42 8.49 -6.07 7.49
N GLU A 43 9.33 -5.02 7.41
CA GLU A 43 10.78 -5.17 7.51
C GLU A 43 11.19 -5.85 8.82
N ASN A 44 10.67 -5.39 9.95
CA ASN A 44 10.98 -5.95 11.27
C ASN A 44 10.66 -7.45 11.32
N LEU A 45 9.52 -7.85 10.77
CA LEU A 45 9.11 -9.27 10.72
C LEU A 45 9.98 -10.09 9.76
N LEU A 46 10.29 -9.56 8.58
CA LEU A 46 11.18 -10.23 7.63
C LEU A 46 12.58 -10.42 8.22
N MET A 47 13.15 -9.38 8.83
CA MET A 47 14.48 -9.46 9.45
C MET A 47 14.51 -10.39 10.66
N SER A 48 13.47 -10.39 11.49
CA SER A 48 13.45 -11.19 12.71
C SER A 48 13.14 -12.66 12.47
N CYS A 49 12.32 -12.98 11.44
CA CYS A 49 11.95 -14.37 11.16
C CYS A 49 12.77 -15.02 10.02
N TYR A 50 13.36 -14.21 9.14
CA TYR A 50 14.11 -14.68 7.96
C TYR A 50 15.43 -13.92 7.76
N PRO A 51 16.29 -13.81 8.81
CA PRO A 51 17.50 -12.99 8.75
C PRO A 51 18.49 -13.43 7.66
N GLU A 52 18.48 -14.71 7.30
CA GLU A 52 19.34 -15.28 6.26
C GLU A 52 18.94 -14.90 4.83
N ARG A 53 17.70 -14.41 4.64
CA ARG A 53 17.19 -14.05 3.30
C ARG A 53 17.72 -12.74 2.76
N LEU A 54 18.30 -11.88 3.61
CA LEU A 54 18.89 -10.58 3.24
C LEU A 54 17.94 -9.71 2.39
N ILE A 55 16.64 -9.76 2.67
CA ILE A 55 15.60 -9.05 1.92
C ILE A 55 15.77 -7.54 2.14
N ARG A 56 15.76 -6.77 1.05
CA ARG A 56 15.84 -5.30 1.08
C ARG A 56 14.44 -4.71 0.98
N VAL A 57 14.05 -3.97 1.99
CA VAL A 57 12.79 -3.23 2.00
C VAL A 57 13.05 -1.76 1.71
N THR A 58 12.31 -1.21 0.74
CA THR A 58 12.42 0.18 0.32
C THR A 58 11.04 0.83 0.39
N ASN A 59 10.94 2.00 1.01
CA ASN A 59 9.72 2.80 1.08
C ASN A 59 9.81 3.97 0.10
N SER A 60 8.89 4.05 -0.85
CA SER A 60 8.71 5.13 -1.81
C SER A 60 7.30 5.72 -1.71
N GLY A 61 6.76 5.82 -0.49
CA GLY A 61 5.53 6.57 -0.21
C GLY A 61 5.81 8.06 -0.17
N ILE A 62 4.90 8.88 -0.69
CA ILE A 62 4.93 10.34 -0.53
C ILE A 62 3.55 10.83 -0.10
N SER A 63 3.50 11.47 1.06
CA SER A 63 2.27 11.99 1.66
C SER A 63 1.52 12.90 0.69
N GLY A 64 0.20 12.71 0.59
CA GLY A 64 -0.67 13.51 -0.28
C GLY A 64 -0.74 13.06 -1.73
N ASN A 65 0.11 12.14 -2.19
CA ASN A 65 0.07 11.67 -3.57
C ASN A 65 -1.28 11.04 -3.93
N THR A 66 -1.78 11.38 -5.09
CA THR A 66 -2.82 10.67 -5.83
C THR A 66 -2.20 9.62 -6.75
N SER A 67 -3.01 8.79 -7.41
CA SER A 67 -2.52 7.85 -8.42
C SER A 67 -1.84 8.56 -9.61
N LYS A 68 -2.28 9.78 -9.95
CA LYS A 68 -1.67 10.63 -10.97
C LYS A 68 -0.25 11.06 -10.55
N ASP A 69 -0.09 11.49 -9.30
CA ASP A 69 1.21 11.94 -8.79
C ASP A 69 2.19 10.76 -8.67
N LEU A 70 1.72 9.61 -8.18
CA LEU A 70 2.55 8.41 -8.10
C LEU A 70 3.00 7.95 -9.50
N LEU A 71 2.10 7.92 -10.48
CA LEU A 71 2.44 7.57 -11.86
C LEU A 71 3.50 8.51 -12.45
N ALA A 72 3.39 9.82 -12.20
CA ALA A 72 4.34 10.82 -12.72
C ALA A 72 5.78 10.63 -12.23
N ARG A 73 5.96 10.00 -11.06
CA ARG A 73 7.29 9.71 -10.48
C ARG A 73 7.67 8.23 -10.50
N PHE A 74 6.80 7.35 -11.02
CA PHE A 74 6.92 5.90 -10.88
C PHE A 74 8.23 5.36 -11.47
N ASP A 75 8.62 5.83 -12.65
CA ASP A 75 9.87 5.41 -13.29
C ASP A 75 11.11 5.84 -12.47
N ARG A 76 11.10 7.07 -11.96
CA ARG A 76 12.22 7.62 -11.19
C ARG A 76 12.36 7.01 -9.79
N ASP A 77 11.24 6.87 -9.06
CA ASP A 77 11.26 6.57 -7.63
C ASP A 77 10.95 5.10 -7.32
N VAL A 78 10.53 4.31 -8.32
CA VAL A 78 10.19 2.89 -8.15
C VAL A 78 10.99 2.01 -9.12
N ILE A 79 10.81 2.21 -10.43
CA ILE A 79 11.41 1.33 -11.44
C ILE A 79 12.95 1.43 -11.44
N SER A 80 13.50 2.65 -11.33
CA SER A 80 14.97 2.87 -11.34
C SER A 80 15.71 2.21 -10.17
N LEU A 81 14.97 1.79 -9.14
CA LEU A 81 15.54 1.08 -7.99
C LEU A 81 15.84 -0.40 -8.27
N ASN A 82 15.51 -0.89 -9.47
CA ASN A 82 15.65 -2.29 -9.88
C ASN A 82 14.98 -3.25 -8.86
N PRO A 83 13.66 -3.12 -8.63
CA PRO A 83 12.94 -3.95 -7.68
C PRO A 83 12.75 -5.39 -8.21
N ASP A 84 12.85 -6.37 -7.31
CA ASP A 84 12.36 -7.74 -7.58
C ASP A 84 10.84 -7.82 -7.38
N TRP A 85 10.33 -7.04 -6.43
CA TRP A 85 8.90 -6.96 -6.10
C TRP A 85 8.46 -5.51 -5.93
N ILE A 86 7.28 -5.19 -6.46
CA ILE A 86 6.70 -3.86 -6.33
C ILE A 86 5.34 -3.96 -5.65
N SER A 87 5.12 -3.15 -4.62
CA SER A 87 3.82 -2.96 -3.98
C SER A 87 3.28 -1.58 -4.34
N VAL A 88 2.06 -1.52 -4.87
CA VAL A 88 1.35 -0.29 -5.20
C VAL A 88 0.15 -0.14 -4.27
N CYS A 89 0.21 0.82 -3.34
CA CYS A 89 -0.85 1.15 -2.39
C CYS A 89 -1.23 2.63 -2.54
N ILE A 90 -2.21 2.93 -3.37
CA ILE A 90 -2.60 4.29 -3.74
C ILE A 90 -4.11 4.38 -4.01
N GLY A 91 -4.71 5.56 -3.86
CA GLY A 91 -6.12 5.81 -4.19
C GLY A 91 -6.91 6.49 -3.08
N ILE A 92 -6.37 6.58 -1.87
CA ILE A 92 -7.01 7.26 -0.74
C ILE A 92 -7.20 8.74 -1.06
N ASN A 93 -6.17 9.42 -1.54
CA ASN A 93 -6.25 10.84 -1.90
C ASN A 93 -7.07 11.09 -3.16
N ASP A 94 -7.08 10.15 -4.11
CA ASP A 94 -7.93 10.19 -5.30
C ASP A 94 -9.41 10.33 -4.92
N VAL A 95 -9.82 9.63 -3.84
CA VAL A 95 -11.17 9.71 -3.29
C VAL A 95 -11.31 10.88 -2.32
N TRP A 96 -10.40 11.02 -1.36
CA TRP A 96 -10.53 11.97 -0.26
C TRP A 96 -10.67 13.42 -0.76
N ARG A 97 -9.86 13.82 -1.77
CA ARG A 97 -9.92 15.18 -2.34
C ARG A 97 -11.30 15.53 -2.93
N GLN A 98 -12.11 14.55 -3.34
CA GLN A 98 -13.47 14.78 -3.80
C GLN A 98 -14.42 15.20 -2.66
N PHE A 99 -14.03 14.99 -1.38
CA PHE A 99 -14.86 15.25 -0.19
C PHE A 99 -14.33 16.38 0.67
N ASP A 100 -13.02 16.52 0.84
CA ASP A 100 -12.43 17.58 1.67
C ASP A 100 -12.06 18.84 0.88
N MET A 101 -11.95 18.74 -0.46
CA MET A 101 -11.69 19.85 -1.39
C MET A 101 -12.66 19.84 -2.59
N PRO A 102 -13.98 19.81 -2.37
CA PRO A 102 -14.95 19.64 -3.46
C PRO A 102 -14.93 20.78 -4.47
N GLU A 103 -14.47 21.97 -4.07
CA GLU A 103 -14.32 23.15 -4.93
C GLU A 103 -13.04 23.17 -5.78
N MET A 104 -12.15 22.17 -5.62
CA MET A 104 -10.86 22.08 -6.31
C MET A 104 -10.79 20.84 -7.19
N PRO A 105 -11.57 20.77 -8.29
CA PRO A 105 -11.66 19.56 -9.14
C PRO A 105 -10.33 19.14 -9.79
N GLU A 106 -9.34 20.04 -9.88
CA GLU A 106 -8.00 19.76 -10.37
C GLU A 106 -7.21 18.76 -9.53
N TYR A 107 -7.59 18.58 -8.26
CA TYR A 107 -7.03 17.58 -7.35
C TYR A 107 -7.81 16.25 -7.35
N HIS A 108 -8.95 16.20 -8.04
CA HIS A 108 -9.76 14.99 -8.10
C HIS A 108 -9.21 14.03 -9.17
N VAL A 109 -9.18 12.75 -8.83
CA VAL A 109 -8.91 11.68 -9.79
C VAL A 109 -10.11 10.75 -9.76
N TYR A 110 -10.90 10.73 -10.82
CA TYR A 110 -12.12 9.94 -10.92
C TYR A 110 -11.84 8.47 -11.31
N PRO A 111 -12.82 7.55 -11.15
CA PRO A 111 -12.60 6.11 -11.34
C PRO A 111 -11.92 5.72 -12.66
N ASP A 112 -12.29 6.35 -13.78
CA ASP A 112 -11.71 6.02 -15.09
C ASP A 112 -10.23 6.44 -15.17
N ASP A 113 -9.89 7.62 -14.67
CA ASP A 113 -8.50 8.08 -14.61
C ASP A 113 -7.68 7.24 -13.62
N TYR A 114 -8.26 6.90 -12.46
CA TYR A 114 -7.63 6.00 -11.51
C TYR A 114 -7.31 4.64 -12.14
N ARG A 115 -8.29 4.05 -12.84
CA ARG A 115 -8.11 2.78 -13.56
C ARG A 115 -6.97 2.88 -14.58
N LYS A 116 -6.93 3.96 -15.35
CA LYS A 116 -5.87 4.21 -16.33
C LYS A 116 -4.49 4.32 -15.66
N ASN A 117 -4.38 5.12 -14.59
CA ASN A 117 -3.13 5.32 -13.87
C ASN A 117 -2.62 4.00 -13.26
N MET A 118 -3.50 3.24 -12.59
CA MET A 118 -3.17 1.94 -12.01
C MET A 118 -2.74 0.93 -13.09
N THR A 119 -3.45 0.90 -14.22
CA THR A 119 -3.11 0.03 -15.35
C THR A 119 -1.69 0.31 -15.84
N GLU A 120 -1.35 1.58 -16.07
CA GLU A 120 -0.02 1.96 -16.56
C GLU A 120 1.09 1.60 -15.56
N MET A 121 0.88 1.85 -14.26
CA MET A 121 1.84 1.46 -13.22
C MET A 121 2.04 -0.06 -13.17
N ILE A 122 0.98 -0.84 -13.23
CA ILE A 122 1.04 -2.31 -13.23
C ILE A 122 1.80 -2.81 -14.47
N GLU A 123 1.49 -2.28 -15.65
CA GLU A 123 2.16 -2.68 -16.90
C GLU A 123 3.65 -2.33 -16.90
N LYS A 124 4.05 -1.19 -16.33
CA LYS A 124 5.45 -0.83 -16.12
C LYS A 124 6.12 -1.80 -15.14
N ALA A 125 5.50 -2.06 -14.00
CA ALA A 125 6.02 -2.96 -12.96
C ALA A 125 6.21 -4.39 -13.46
N LYS A 126 5.26 -4.93 -14.21
CA LYS A 126 5.32 -6.29 -14.79
C LYS A 126 6.45 -6.49 -15.80
N LYS A 127 7.02 -5.41 -16.35
CA LYS A 127 8.16 -5.49 -17.29
C LYS A 127 9.50 -5.69 -16.59
N CYS A 128 9.61 -5.38 -15.30
CA CYS A 128 10.89 -5.36 -14.60
C CYS A 128 10.92 -6.16 -13.30
N ALA A 129 9.76 -6.44 -12.68
CA ALA A 129 9.70 -7.14 -11.41
C ALA A 129 9.22 -8.60 -11.57
N LYS A 130 9.64 -9.48 -10.66
CA LYS A 130 9.17 -10.87 -10.54
C LYS A 130 7.68 -10.94 -10.23
N GLY A 131 7.17 -9.95 -9.48
CA GLY A 131 5.77 -9.86 -9.14
C GLY A 131 5.35 -8.48 -8.62
N VAL A 132 4.04 -8.25 -8.68
CA VAL A 132 3.42 -6.98 -8.29
C VAL A 132 2.32 -7.25 -7.27
N PHE A 133 2.35 -6.52 -6.17
CA PHE A 133 1.25 -6.45 -5.21
C PHE A 133 0.37 -5.24 -5.54
N VAL A 134 -0.91 -5.49 -5.73
CA VAL A 134 -1.93 -4.45 -5.84
C VAL A 134 -2.66 -4.40 -4.51
N CYS A 135 -2.43 -3.33 -3.75
CA CYS A 135 -3.09 -3.09 -2.47
C CYS A 135 -4.34 -2.24 -2.69
N THR A 136 -5.47 -2.65 -2.13
CA THR A 136 -6.68 -1.83 -2.22
C THR A 136 -6.52 -0.54 -1.40
N PRO A 137 -6.96 0.62 -1.90
CA PRO A 137 -7.22 1.76 -1.04
C PRO A 137 -8.33 1.40 -0.06
N TYR A 138 -8.45 2.17 1.03
CA TYR A 138 -9.43 1.89 2.06
C TYR A 138 -9.87 3.17 2.78
N ILE A 139 -10.99 3.06 3.47
CA ILE A 139 -11.41 4.02 4.49
C ILE A 139 -11.89 3.25 5.73
N MET A 140 -11.50 3.71 6.89
CA MET A 140 -11.85 3.09 8.17
C MET A 140 -13.25 3.52 8.63
N GLU A 141 -14.23 3.31 7.74
CA GLU A 141 -15.65 3.57 7.94
C GLU A 141 -16.42 2.27 7.77
N PRO A 142 -17.03 1.74 8.85
CA PRO A 142 -17.81 0.51 8.79
C PRO A 142 -19.18 0.70 8.11
N GLU A 143 -19.74 1.93 8.13
CA GLU A 143 -21.04 2.21 7.54
C GLU A 143 -20.96 2.23 6.01
N LYS A 144 -21.47 1.17 5.38
CA LYS A 144 -21.48 1.02 3.92
C LYS A 144 -22.34 2.08 3.20
N GLY A 145 -23.24 2.73 3.92
CA GLY A 145 -24.06 3.85 3.41
C GLY A 145 -23.33 5.18 3.31
N ASP A 146 -22.19 5.36 3.98
CA ASP A 146 -21.36 6.56 3.94
C ASP A 146 -20.94 6.89 2.50
N LYS A 147 -21.01 8.17 2.11
CA LYS A 147 -20.75 8.59 0.73
C LYS A 147 -19.29 8.37 0.32
N MET A 148 -18.34 8.67 1.22
CA MET A 148 -16.93 8.48 0.94
C MET A 148 -16.57 6.98 0.92
N ARG A 149 -17.21 6.17 1.81
CA ARG A 149 -17.05 4.72 1.80
C ARG A 149 -17.53 4.10 0.47
N LYS A 150 -18.70 4.48 -0.02
CA LYS A 150 -19.20 4.02 -1.33
C LYS A 150 -18.24 4.36 -2.46
N ARG A 151 -17.72 5.59 -2.48
CA ARG A 151 -16.74 6.01 -3.47
C ARG A 151 -15.43 5.20 -3.35
N MET A 152 -14.95 4.95 -2.13
CA MET A 152 -13.75 4.15 -1.90
C MET A 152 -13.93 2.69 -2.36
N ASP A 153 -15.12 2.11 -2.14
CA ASP A 153 -15.43 0.76 -2.58
C ASP A 153 -15.36 0.61 -4.12
N GLU A 154 -15.68 1.66 -4.90
CA GLU A 154 -15.50 1.67 -6.37
C GLU A 154 -14.00 1.52 -6.75
N TYR A 155 -13.10 2.24 -6.09
CA TYR A 155 -11.65 2.17 -6.32
C TYR A 155 -11.07 0.84 -5.85
N THR A 156 -11.57 0.33 -4.73
CA THR A 156 -11.24 -1.00 -4.24
C THR A 156 -11.60 -2.08 -5.26
N GLN A 157 -12.77 -1.97 -5.89
CA GLN A 157 -13.20 -2.90 -6.92
C GLN A 157 -12.32 -2.83 -8.17
N ILE A 158 -11.89 -1.62 -8.59
CA ILE A 158 -10.94 -1.45 -9.70
C ILE A 158 -9.62 -2.18 -9.40
N CYS A 159 -9.09 -2.07 -8.19
CA CYS A 159 -7.87 -2.78 -7.79
C CYS A 159 -8.03 -4.30 -7.91
N LYS A 160 -9.17 -4.84 -7.47
CA LYS A 160 -9.47 -6.29 -7.56
C LYS A 160 -9.49 -6.78 -9.01
N GLU A 161 -10.20 -6.06 -9.86
CA GLU A 161 -10.30 -6.38 -11.31
C GLU A 161 -8.92 -6.31 -11.99
N LEU A 162 -8.12 -5.29 -11.68
CA LEU A 162 -6.78 -5.15 -12.25
C LEU A 162 -5.83 -6.22 -11.73
N ALA A 163 -5.89 -6.56 -10.43
CA ALA A 163 -5.06 -7.62 -9.86
C ALA A 163 -5.36 -8.97 -10.54
N GLU A 164 -6.63 -9.30 -10.76
CA GLU A 164 -7.06 -10.51 -11.48
C GLU A 164 -6.60 -10.47 -12.95
N LYS A 165 -6.89 -9.37 -13.65
CA LYS A 165 -6.57 -9.20 -15.09
C LYS A 165 -5.08 -9.36 -15.38
N TYR A 166 -4.22 -8.84 -14.50
CA TYR A 166 -2.76 -8.80 -14.71
C TYR A 166 -2.00 -9.87 -13.91
N ASP A 167 -2.71 -10.81 -13.29
CA ASP A 167 -2.10 -11.83 -12.43
C ASP A 167 -1.14 -11.21 -11.40
N CYS A 168 -1.67 -10.26 -10.62
CA CYS A 168 -0.98 -9.59 -9.52
C CYS A 168 -1.44 -10.16 -8.18
N VAL A 169 -0.61 -10.05 -7.16
CA VAL A 169 -0.98 -10.43 -5.80
C VAL A 169 -1.89 -9.36 -5.19
N LEU A 170 -3.16 -9.69 -4.98
CA LEU A 170 -4.11 -8.79 -4.33
C LEU A 170 -3.90 -8.75 -2.81
N VAL A 171 -3.75 -7.53 -2.27
CA VAL A 171 -3.75 -7.27 -0.82
C VAL A 171 -4.98 -6.43 -0.48
N ASP A 172 -6.03 -7.04 0.06
CA ASP A 172 -7.33 -6.40 0.30
C ASP A 172 -7.40 -5.75 1.70
N PHE A 173 -6.79 -4.56 1.84
CA PHE A 173 -6.79 -3.81 3.10
C PHE A 173 -8.18 -3.37 3.53
N GLN A 174 -9.09 -3.03 2.59
CA GLN A 174 -10.44 -2.66 2.96
C GLN A 174 -11.18 -3.82 3.63
N ASN A 175 -11.12 -5.02 3.04
CA ASN A 175 -11.75 -6.21 3.63
C ASN A 175 -11.10 -6.61 4.97
N MET A 176 -9.78 -6.43 5.10
CA MET A 176 -9.08 -6.69 6.37
C MET A 176 -9.60 -5.77 7.48
N TYR A 177 -9.76 -4.46 7.21
CA TYR A 177 -10.33 -3.53 8.18
C TYR A 177 -11.81 -3.80 8.47
N ASP A 178 -12.61 -4.13 7.47
CA ASP A 178 -14.02 -4.50 7.67
C ASP A 178 -14.17 -5.69 8.63
N LYS A 179 -13.30 -6.69 8.54
CA LYS A 179 -13.26 -7.81 9.49
C LYS A 179 -12.89 -7.38 10.90
N PHE A 180 -11.95 -6.45 11.05
CA PHE A 180 -11.57 -5.90 12.34
C PHE A 180 -12.72 -5.11 12.99
N PHE A 181 -13.47 -4.34 12.20
CA PHE A 181 -14.60 -3.53 12.67
C PHE A 181 -15.80 -4.35 13.12
N ALA A 182 -15.88 -5.63 12.81
CA ALA A 182 -16.86 -6.53 13.40
C ALA A 182 -16.65 -6.71 14.93
N TYR A 183 -15.46 -6.39 15.44
CA TYR A 183 -15.09 -6.56 16.86
C TYR A 183 -14.74 -5.24 17.56
N ARG A 184 -14.27 -4.22 16.84
CA ARG A 184 -13.74 -2.99 17.42
C ARG A 184 -14.17 -1.77 16.59
N HIS A 185 -14.46 -0.68 17.27
CA HIS A 185 -14.76 0.59 16.61
C HIS A 185 -13.52 1.15 15.88
N SER A 186 -13.72 1.78 14.71
CA SER A 186 -12.63 2.32 13.88
C SER A 186 -11.76 3.38 14.58
N ALA A 187 -12.35 4.17 15.49
CA ALA A 187 -11.64 5.19 16.26
C ALA A 187 -10.48 4.66 17.13
N VAL A 188 -10.44 3.35 17.41
CA VAL A 188 -9.31 2.76 18.17
C VAL A 188 -8.05 2.60 17.34
N ILE A 189 -8.14 2.70 16.00
CA ILE A 189 -7.01 2.56 15.09
C ILE A 189 -6.76 3.77 14.21
N ALA A 190 -7.75 4.65 13.98
CA ALA A 190 -7.58 5.89 13.23
C ALA A 190 -8.57 6.95 13.73
N TRP A 191 -8.07 8.16 13.99
CA TRP A 191 -8.91 9.29 14.39
C TRP A 191 -9.53 10.03 13.19
N ASP A 192 -8.86 9.98 12.04
CA ASP A 192 -9.25 10.65 10.80
C ASP A 192 -9.85 9.71 9.75
N ARG A 193 -10.08 8.45 10.13
CA ARG A 193 -10.60 7.39 9.26
C ARG A 193 -9.65 6.92 8.15
N ILE A 194 -8.39 7.40 8.14
CA ILE A 194 -7.41 7.16 7.07
C ILE A 194 -6.09 6.64 7.61
N HIS A 195 -5.45 7.39 8.52
CA HIS A 195 -4.09 7.11 8.95
C HIS A 195 -4.06 6.16 10.15
N PRO A 196 -3.58 4.92 9.96
CA PRO A 196 -3.58 3.92 11.03
C PRO A 196 -2.53 4.24 12.10
N ASN A 197 -2.87 3.97 13.35
CA ASN A 197 -1.88 3.84 14.40
C ASN A 197 -1.12 2.51 14.28
N GLN A 198 -0.25 2.19 15.25
CA GLN A 198 0.57 0.96 15.20
C GLN A 198 -0.26 -0.33 15.15
N VAL A 199 -1.45 -0.37 15.75
CA VAL A 199 -2.35 -1.52 15.64
C VAL A 199 -2.83 -1.70 14.20
N GLY A 200 -3.31 -0.62 13.58
CA GLY A 200 -3.75 -0.64 12.19
C GLY A 200 -2.62 -0.94 11.22
N ALA A 201 -1.43 -0.38 11.44
CA ALA A 201 -0.23 -0.69 10.64
C ALA A 201 0.18 -2.17 10.78
N THR A 202 0.06 -2.75 11.98
CA THR A 202 0.33 -4.18 12.21
C THR A 202 -0.68 -5.06 11.49
N LEU A 203 -1.96 -4.68 11.46
CA LEU A 203 -2.98 -5.40 10.69
C LEU A 203 -2.64 -5.40 9.19
N MET A 204 -2.24 -4.25 8.63
CA MET A 204 -1.81 -4.15 7.22
C MET A 204 -0.60 -5.03 6.92
N ALA A 205 0.41 -5.00 7.79
CA ALA A 205 1.59 -5.85 7.63
C ALA A 205 1.25 -7.34 7.66
N LYS A 206 0.36 -7.75 8.57
CA LYS A 206 -0.13 -9.14 8.64
C LYS A 206 -0.89 -9.55 7.38
N GLU A 207 -1.78 -8.69 6.88
CA GLU A 207 -2.52 -8.97 5.64
C GLU A 207 -1.57 -9.10 4.45
N PHE A 208 -0.59 -8.18 4.32
CA PHE A 208 0.43 -8.25 3.26
C PHE A 208 1.24 -9.55 3.34
N LEU A 209 1.80 -9.85 4.49
CA LEU A 209 2.66 -11.04 4.70
C LEU A 209 1.89 -12.35 4.55
N SER A 210 0.56 -12.36 4.81
CA SER A 210 -0.28 -13.54 4.56
C SER A 210 -0.31 -13.95 3.08
N LYS A 211 -0.10 -12.99 2.16
CA LYS A 211 -0.02 -13.25 0.71
C LYS A 211 1.35 -13.75 0.26
N CYS A 212 2.33 -13.66 1.14
CA CYS A 212 3.72 -14.02 0.83
C CYS A 212 4.12 -15.43 1.29
N GLY A 213 3.23 -16.18 1.92
CA GLY A 213 3.58 -17.45 2.56
C GLY A 213 4.55 -17.26 3.74
N PHE A 214 4.37 -16.17 4.49
CA PHE A 214 5.16 -15.87 5.68
C PHE A 214 4.74 -16.78 6.85
N ASP A 215 5.72 -17.39 7.50
CA ASP A 215 5.50 -18.20 8.71
C ASP A 215 5.96 -17.45 9.95
N TYR A 216 5.01 -17.09 10.81
CA TYR A 216 5.25 -16.39 12.07
C TYR A 216 5.87 -17.28 13.16
N ASN A 217 5.77 -18.60 13.03
CA ASN A 217 6.27 -19.58 14.01
C ASN A 217 7.63 -20.16 13.62
N ARG A 218 8.25 -19.61 12.58
CA ARG A 218 9.54 -20.08 12.12
C ARG A 218 10.60 -19.82 13.18
N GLU A 219 11.34 -20.88 13.55
CA GLU A 219 12.54 -20.80 14.36
C GLU A 219 13.74 -20.36 13.50
N ILE A 220 14.64 -19.56 14.06
CA ILE A 220 15.87 -19.08 13.41
C ILE A 220 16.95 -20.15 13.46
#